data_f09f00882b2b613589f9ef8d1124dca3
#
_entry.id   f09f00882b2b613589f9ef8d1124dca3
#
_cell.length_a   1.000
_cell.length_b   1.000
_cell.length_c   1.000
_cell.angle_alpha   90.00
_cell.angle_beta   90.00
_cell.angle_gamma   90.00
#
_symmetry.space_group_name_H-M   'P 1'
#
loop_
_entity.id
_entity.type
_entity.pdbx_description
1 polymer ?
#
loop_
_entity_poly.entity_id
_entity_poly.type
_entity_poly.pdbx_seq_one_letter_code
_entity_poly.pdbx_strand_id
1 'polypeptide(L)'
;PAVCDIAVRTLKKLSAIRERIDEVFDELRAIEELSEREEARMSTVINLLAIGRPSVEILIEYLDDDDWVIREAAADLLGKIGDVRAVEPLMQRLRIDKDTGVKELAMKSLGLIGDARPAQLYIEAIPIRPLRVYAMEALAKVKDVDVLRPYKELFDRLRTDRDGLVAYNSGLIADKLEALDGTPVGSQGGQDDDE
;
A
#
# COMPACT_ATOMS: atom_id res chain seq x y z
N PRO A 1 19.53 31.89 -14.56
CA PRO A 1 20.48 31.49 -13.50
C PRO A 1 19.77 30.80 -12.33
N ALA A 2 18.73 31.41 -11.72
CA ALA A 2 18.07 30.84 -10.51
C ALA A 2 17.43 29.43 -10.69
N VAL A 3 16.83 29.17 -11.85
CA VAL A 3 16.22 27.86 -12.14
C VAL A 3 17.29 26.77 -12.25
N CYS A 4 18.43 27.09 -12.86
CA CYS A 4 19.55 26.16 -12.96
C CYS A 4 20.13 25.82 -11.57
N ASP A 5 20.27 26.82 -10.70
CA ASP A 5 20.77 26.61 -9.34
C ASP A 5 19.81 25.74 -8.47
N ILE A 6 18.51 25.93 -8.62
CA ILE A 6 17.50 25.10 -7.95
C ILE A 6 17.59 23.67 -8.44
N ALA A 7 17.66 23.46 -9.76
CA ALA A 7 17.78 22.12 -10.35
C ALA A 7 19.04 21.40 -9.85
N VAL A 8 20.20 22.07 -9.85
CA VAL A 8 21.47 21.51 -9.36
C VAL A 8 21.38 21.14 -7.88
N ARG A 9 20.77 21.98 -7.04
CA ARG A 9 20.59 21.67 -5.60
C ARG A 9 19.67 20.48 -5.40
N THR A 10 18.58 20.39 -6.19
CA THR A 10 17.66 19.26 -6.11
C THR A 10 18.33 17.96 -6.52
N LEU A 11 19.07 17.95 -7.62
CA LEU A 11 19.83 16.80 -8.08
C LEU A 11 20.86 16.32 -7.04
N LYS A 12 21.61 17.25 -6.42
CA LYS A 12 22.54 16.91 -5.35
C LYS A 12 21.85 16.27 -4.14
N LYS A 13 20.66 16.78 -3.76
CA LYS A 13 19.88 16.17 -2.67
C LYS A 13 19.40 14.77 -3.02
N LEU A 14 18.91 14.54 -4.25
CA LEU A 14 18.47 13.22 -4.70
C LEU A 14 19.64 12.24 -4.78
N SER A 15 20.83 12.69 -5.24
CA SER A 15 22.04 11.86 -5.23
C SER A 15 22.41 11.42 -3.81
N ALA A 16 22.43 12.34 -2.86
CA ALA A 16 22.73 12.01 -1.47
C ALA A 16 21.68 11.05 -0.82
N ILE A 17 20.41 11.19 -1.20
CA ILE A 17 19.36 10.27 -0.76
C ILE A 17 19.60 8.87 -1.33
N ARG A 18 19.92 8.78 -2.64
CA ARG A 18 20.25 7.51 -3.29
C ARG A 18 21.44 6.83 -2.61
N GLU A 19 22.56 7.55 -2.46
CA GLU A 19 23.76 7.05 -1.81
C GLU A 19 23.44 6.49 -0.42
N ARG A 20 22.61 7.17 0.36
CA ARG A 20 22.20 6.71 1.69
C ARG A 20 21.34 5.45 1.65
N ILE A 21 20.43 5.32 0.70
CA ILE A 21 19.57 4.14 0.54
C ILE A 21 20.41 2.95 0.09
N ASP A 22 21.29 3.16 -0.91
CA ASP A 22 22.18 2.14 -1.45
C ASP A 22 23.09 1.58 -0.32
N GLU A 23 23.72 2.47 0.45
CA GLU A 23 24.58 2.10 1.60
C GLU A 23 23.82 1.23 2.61
N VAL A 24 22.63 1.65 3.03
CA VAL A 24 21.85 0.91 4.05
C VAL A 24 21.35 -0.44 3.51
N PHE A 25 20.97 -0.52 2.23
CA PHE A 25 20.58 -1.78 1.62
C PHE A 25 21.78 -2.71 1.37
N ASP A 26 22.96 -2.17 1.08
CA ASP A 26 24.19 -2.96 0.99
C ASP A 26 24.62 -3.51 2.35
N GLU A 27 24.50 -2.73 3.43
CA GLU A 27 24.67 -3.21 4.80
C GLU A 27 23.70 -4.37 5.10
N LEU A 28 22.44 -4.27 4.71
CA LEU A 28 21.45 -5.32 4.91
C LEU A 28 21.77 -6.59 4.10
N ARG A 29 22.26 -6.46 2.85
CA ARG A 29 22.73 -7.60 2.04
C ARG A 29 23.95 -8.30 2.62
N ALA A 30 24.83 -7.58 3.31
CA ALA A 30 26.05 -8.11 3.88
C ALA A 30 25.84 -9.02 5.10
N ILE A 31 24.63 -9.03 5.67
CA ILE A 31 24.28 -9.93 6.78
C ILE A 31 24.04 -11.33 6.21
N GLU A 32 24.86 -12.31 6.62
CA GLU A 32 24.81 -13.69 6.10
C GLU A 32 23.66 -14.50 6.74
N GLU A 33 23.43 -14.31 8.04
CA GLU A 33 22.42 -15.05 8.79
C GLU A 33 21.01 -14.48 8.50
N LEU A 34 20.12 -15.33 7.98
CA LEU A 34 18.79 -14.91 7.53
C LEU A 34 17.92 -14.33 8.66
N SER A 35 17.99 -14.92 9.86
CA SER A 35 17.25 -14.44 11.02
C SER A 35 17.69 -13.04 11.45
N GLU A 36 19.00 -12.78 11.45
CA GLU A 36 19.57 -11.46 11.75
C GLU A 36 19.19 -10.44 10.68
N ARG A 37 19.13 -10.89 9.43
CA ARG A 37 18.73 -10.07 8.28
C ARG A 37 17.27 -9.62 8.33
N GLU A 38 16.37 -10.51 8.71
CA GLU A 38 14.95 -10.19 8.91
C GLU A 38 14.76 -9.18 10.05
N GLU A 39 15.48 -9.32 11.15
CA GLU A 39 15.48 -8.35 12.25
C GLU A 39 16.06 -7.00 11.80
N ALA A 40 17.19 -7.00 11.10
CA ALA A 40 17.84 -5.80 10.57
C ALA A 40 16.95 -5.06 9.57
N ARG A 41 16.13 -5.78 8.78
CA ARG A 41 15.16 -5.18 7.85
C ARG A 41 14.22 -4.19 8.54
N MET A 42 13.72 -4.52 9.72
CA MET A 42 12.84 -3.61 10.48
C MET A 42 13.56 -2.32 10.88
N SER A 43 14.82 -2.43 11.32
CA SER A 43 15.65 -1.28 11.67
C SER A 43 15.97 -0.43 10.43
N THR A 44 16.25 -1.08 9.30
CA THR A 44 16.47 -0.44 7.99
C THR A 44 15.25 0.40 7.59
N VAL A 45 14.05 -0.19 7.68
CA VAL A 45 12.80 0.51 7.37
C VAL A 45 12.61 1.75 8.25
N ILE A 46 12.85 1.64 9.56
CA ILE A 46 12.72 2.77 10.48
C ILE A 46 13.72 3.88 10.13
N ASN A 47 14.97 3.53 9.84
CA ASN A 47 16.03 4.49 9.52
C ASN A 47 15.75 5.27 8.21
N LEU A 48 15.26 4.58 7.19
CA LEU A 48 14.99 5.20 5.88
C LEU A 48 13.65 5.94 5.82
N LEU A 49 12.69 5.60 6.69
CA LEU A 49 11.37 6.23 6.71
C LEU A 49 11.43 7.75 6.91
N ALA A 50 12.42 8.24 7.65
CA ALA A 50 12.61 9.67 7.90
C ALA A 50 12.90 10.48 6.63
N ILE A 51 13.37 9.85 5.55
CA ILE A 51 13.59 10.51 4.25
C ILE A 51 12.24 10.89 3.62
N GLY A 52 11.24 10.03 3.75
CA GLY A 52 9.89 10.27 3.27
C GLY A 52 9.76 10.32 1.74
N ARG A 53 8.85 11.16 1.23
CA ARG A 53 8.49 11.24 -0.20
C ARG A 53 9.64 11.39 -1.20
N PRO A 54 10.76 12.08 -0.91
CA PRO A 54 11.87 12.15 -1.85
C PRO A 54 12.52 10.81 -2.20
N SER A 55 12.36 9.78 -1.38
CA SER A 55 12.91 8.43 -1.62
C SER A 55 12.04 7.56 -2.51
N VAL A 56 10.79 7.94 -2.80
CA VAL A 56 9.78 7.07 -3.43
C VAL A 56 10.25 6.49 -4.76
N GLU A 57 10.76 7.31 -5.67
CA GLU A 57 11.23 6.82 -6.99
C GLU A 57 12.39 5.84 -6.85
N ILE A 58 13.30 6.11 -5.92
CA ILE A 58 14.44 5.23 -5.65
C ILE A 58 13.95 3.90 -5.07
N LEU A 59 13.04 3.94 -4.10
CA LEU A 59 12.47 2.73 -3.49
C LEU A 59 11.65 1.90 -4.48
N ILE A 60 11.00 2.54 -5.47
CA ILE A 60 10.30 1.84 -6.55
C ILE A 60 11.28 0.98 -7.37
N GLU A 61 12.49 1.46 -7.65
CA GLU A 61 13.53 0.69 -8.34
C GLU A 61 13.91 -0.57 -7.53
N TYR A 62 14.00 -0.45 -6.20
CA TYR A 62 14.31 -1.58 -5.31
C TYR A 62 13.19 -2.63 -5.17
N LEU A 63 12.00 -2.37 -5.67
CA LEU A 63 10.97 -3.41 -5.79
C LEU A 63 11.35 -4.49 -6.82
N ASP A 64 12.30 -4.23 -7.71
CA ASP A 64 12.82 -5.17 -8.71
C ASP A 64 14.16 -5.80 -8.31
N ASP A 65 14.62 -5.59 -7.07
CA ASP A 65 15.87 -6.15 -6.56
C ASP A 65 15.86 -7.69 -6.58
N ASP A 66 17.00 -8.30 -6.87
CA ASP A 66 17.13 -9.76 -6.87
C ASP A 66 16.88 -10.37 -5.48
N ASP A 67 17.22 -9.63 -4.43
CA ASP A 67 17.08 -10.03 -3.06
C ASP A 67 15.68 -9.74 -2.51
N TRP A 68 14.97 -10.78 -2.11
CA TRP A 68 13.60 -10.68 -1.61
C TRP A 68 13.50 -9.85 -0.31
N VAL A 69 14.52 -9.86 0.57
CA VAL A 69 14.54 -9.05 1.81
C VAL A 69 14.58 -7.56 1.47
N ILE A 70 15.32 -7.19 0.43
CA ILE A 70 15.37 -5.80 -0.07
C ILE A 70 14.02 -5.41 -0.67
N ARG A 71 13.41 -6.28 -1.49
CA ARG A 71 12.07 -6.02 -2.05
C ARG A 71 11.02 -5.85 -0.96
N GLU A 72 11.07 -6.66 0.11
CA GLU A 72 10.20 -6.50 1.29
C GLU A 72 10.40 -5.16 1.98
N ALA A 73 11.67 -4.77 2.22
CA ALA A 73 11.99 -3.50 2.86
C ALA A 73 11.49 -2.31 2.02
N ALA A 74 11.69 -2.37 0.71
CA ALA A 74 11.22 -1.34 -0.22
C ALA A 74 9.68 -1.25 -0.22
N ALA A 75 8.99 -2.39 -0.28
CA ALA A 75 7.53 -2.43 -0.24
C ALA A 75 6.97 -1.86 1.07
N ASP A 76 7.53 -2.23 2.22
CA ASP A 76 7.11 -1.74 3.54
C ASP A 76 7.34 -0.22 3.67
N LEU A 77 8.50 0.28 3.23
CA LEU A 77 8.81 1.71 3.20
C LEU A 77 7.80 2.49 2.35
N LEU A 78 7.54 2.03 1.13
CA LEU A 78 6.59 2.69 0.23
C LEU A 78 5.19 2.76 0.82
N GLY A 79 4.74 1.69 1.48
CA GLY A 79 3.46 1.67 2.18
C GLY A 79 3.39 2.67 3.33
N LYS A 80 4.44 2.74 4.17
CA LYS A 80 4.52 3.65 5.31
C LYS A 80 4.64 5.12 4.87
N ILE A 81 5.33 5.40 3.76
CA ILE A 81 5.39 6.75 3.16
C ILE A 81 4.03 7.17 2.62
N GLY A 82 3.22 6.24 2.10
CA GLY A 82 1.86 6.47 1.67
C GLY A 82 1.72 7.29 0.40
N ASP A 83 2.73 7.29 -0.49
CA ASP A 83 2.68 8.04 -1.75
C ASP A 83 2.01 7.23 -2.86
N VAL A 84 1.04 7.84 -3.54
CA VAL A 84 0.23 7.18 -4.59
C VAL A 84 1.03 6.73 -5.81
N ARG A 85 2.25 7.24 -6.02
CA ARG A 85 3.16 6.78 -7.08
C ARG A 85 3.58 5.33 -6.91
N ALA A 86 3.59 4.83 -5.67
CA ALA A 86 3.93 3.45 -5.35
C ALA A 86 2.82 2.44 -5.71
N VAL A 87 1.59 2.89 -5.99
CA VAL A 87 0.43 1.98 -6.15
C VAL A 87 0.64 0.99 -7.29
N GLU A 88 0.93 1.46 -8.51
CA GLU A 88 1.12 0.56 -9.66
C GLU A 88 2.35 -0.37 -9.50
N PRO A 89 3.52 0.11 -9.06
CA PRO A 89 4.65 -0.77 -8.77
C PRO A 89 4.34 -1.85 -7.73
N LEU A 90 3.66 -1.51 -6.63
CA LEU A 90 3.25 -2.49 -5.62
C LEU A 90 2.20 -3.48 -6.15
N MET A 91 1.25 -3.04 -6.97
CA MET A 91 0.30 -3.93 -7.65
C MET A 91 1.03 -4.92 -8.56
N GLN A 92 2.08 -4.49 -9.24
CA GLN A 92 2.91 -5.38 -10.06
C GLN A 92 3.60 -6.44 -9.20
N ARG A 93 4.21 -6.07 -8.07
CA ARG A 93 4.82 -7.04 -7.14
C ARG A 93 3.80 -8.04 -6.62
N LEU A 94 2.63 -7.58 -6.20
CA LEU A 94 1.54 -8.46 -5.76
C LEU A 94 1.17 -9.52 -6.81
N ARG A 95 1.18 -9.17 -8.10
CA ARG A 95 0.85 -10.09 -9.19
C ARG A 95 1.96 -11.10 -9.50
N ILE A 96 3.21 -10.64 -9.58
CA ILE A 96 4.28 -11.43 -10.22
C ILE A 96 5.41 -11.85 -9.30
N ASP A 97 5.52 -11.34 -8.08
CA ASP A 97 6.61 -11.73 -7.19
C ASP A 97 6.55 -13.22 -6.87
N LYS A 98 7.71 -13.86 -6.80
CA LYS A 98 7.81 -15.28 -6.46
C LYS A 98 7.75 -15.52 -4.96
N ASP A 99 8.15 -14.51 -4.19
CA ASP A 99 8.18 -14.57 -2.75
C ASP A 99 6.83 -14.17 -2.15
N THR A 100 6.33 -14.98 -1.22
CA THR A 100 5.03 -14.76 -0.59
C THR A 100 5.07 -13.58 0.39
N GLY A 101 6.18 -13.40 1.12
CA GLY A 101 6.37 -12.29 2.05
C GLY A 101 6.34 -10.95 1.35
N VAL A 102 6.99 -10.85 0.17
CA VAL A 102 6.92 -9.65 -0.68
C VAL A 102 5.48 -9.36 -1.11
N LYS A 103 4.68 -10.38 -1.49
CA LYS A 103 3.26 -10.21 -1.83
C LYS A 103 2.43 -9.74 -0.64
N GLU A 104 2.65 -10.31 0.53
CA GLU A 104 1.96 -9.91 1.77
C GLU A 104 2.27 -8.45 2.12
N LEU A 105 3.54 -8.05 2.05
CA LEU A 105 3.94 -6.68 2.30
C LEU A 105 3.44 -5.71 1.23
N ALA A 106 3.47 -6.08 -0.05
CA ALA A 106 2.90 -5.27 -1.11
C ALA A 106 1.40 -5.03 -0.89
N MET A 107 0.64 -6.07 -0.51
CA MET A 107 -0.78 -5.96 -0.21
C MET A 107 -1.04 -5.06 1.01
N LYS A 108 -0.30 -5.26 2.09
CA LYS A 108 -0.39 -4.44 3.30
C LYS A 108 -0.08 -2.97 3.00
N SER A 109 0.95 -2.72 2.19
CA SER A 109 1.41 -1.38 1.81
C SER A 109 0.40 -0.67 0.92
N LEU A 110 -0.19 -1.37 -0.05
CA LEU A 110 -1.31 -0.86 -0.84
C LEU A 110 -2.51 -0.50 0.05
N GLY A 111 -2.82 -1.33 1.05
CA GLY A 111 -3.86 -1.05 2.04
C GLY A 111 -3.55 0.18 2.91
N LEU A 112 -2.27 0.46 3.25
CA LEU A 112 -1.87 1.67 3.99
C LEU A 112 -2.05 2.93 3.13
N ILE A 113 -1.75 2.86 1.84
CA ILE A 113 -1.99 3.98 0.90
C ILE A 113 -3.49 4.25 0.76
N GLY A 114 -4.31 3.19 0.77
CA GLY A 114 -5.78 3.27 0.74
C GLY A 114 -6.33 3.74 -0.61
N ASP A 115 -5.60 3.51 -1.70
CA ASP A 115 -6.06 3.77 -3.07
C ASP A 115 -7.08 2.71 -3.50
N ALA A 116 -8.05 3.09 -4.34
CA ALA A 116 -9.11 2.19 -4.80
C ALA A 116 -8.70 1.28 -5.96
N ARG A 117 -7.66 1.64 -6.72
CA ARG A 117 -7.21 0.89 -7.91
C ARG A 117 -6.89 -0.58 -7.64
N PRO A 118 -6.31 -0.98 -6.49
CA PRO A 118 -6.03 -2.39 -6.20
C PRO A 118 -7.25 -3.21 -5.78
N ALA A 119 -8.45 -2.65 -5.64
CA ALA A 119 -9.62 -3.33 -5.05
C ALA A 119 -9.90 -4.69 -5.70
N GLN A 120 -9.82 -4.80 -7.03
CA GLN A 120 -10.00 -6.06 -7.74
C GLN A 120 -8.95 -7.11 -7.33
N LEU A 121 -7.68 -6.73 -7.18
CA LEU A 121 -6.62 -7.65 -6.75
C LEU A 121 -6.84 -8.15 -5.32
N TYR A 122 -7.37 -7.32 -4.44
CA TYR A 122 -7.71 -7.74 -3.08
C TYR A 122 -8.85 -8.77 -3.10
N ILE A 123 -9.90 -8.54 -3.91
CA ILE A 123 -11.00 -9.51 -4.08
C ILE A 123 -10.48 -10.85 -4.59
N GLU A 124 -9.61 -10.86 -5.60
CA GLU A 124 -8.99 -12.05 -6.16
C GLU A 124 -8.09 -12.79 -5.15
N ALA A 125 -7.52 -12.09 -4.19
CA ALA A 125 -6.66 -12.65 -3.15
C ALA A 125 -7.44 -13.29 -1.97
N ILE A 126 -8.73 -13.01 -1.78
CA ILE A 126 -9.53 -13.56 -0.68
C ILE A 126 -9.49 -15.10 -0.61
N PRO A 127 -9.55 -15.88 -1.72
CA PRO A 127 -9.45 -17.34 -1.66
C PRO A 127 -8.03 -17.85 -1.37
N ILE A 128 -7.01 -17.02 -1.45
CA ILE A 128 -5.61 -17.39 -1.25
C ILE A 128 -5.25 -17.27 0.24
N ARG A 129 -5.10 -18.41 0.93
CA ARG A 129 -4.94 -18.45 2.39
C ARG A 129 -3.90 -17.48 2.97
N PRO A 130 -2.64 -17.41 2.49
CA PRO A 130 -1.66 -16.49 3.04
C PRO A 130 -2.05 -15.00 2.89
N LEU A 131 -2.76 -14.65 1.83
CA LEU A 131 -3.11 -13.27 1.49
C LEU A 131 -4.47 -12.82 2.01
N ARG A 132 -5.34 -13.76 2.41
CA ARG A 132 -6.75 -13.53 2.71
C ARG A 132 -7.00 -12.44 3.74
N VAL A 133 -6.32 -12.50 4.88
CA VAL A 133 -6.47 -11.53 5.96
C VAL A 133 -5.98 -10.15 5.52
N TYR A 134 -4.81 -10.09 4.89
CA TYR A 134 -4.25 -8.84 4.36
C TYR A 134 -5.16 -8.21 3.30
N ALA A 135 -5.75 -9.03 2.43
CA ALA A 135 -6.70 -8.57 1.42
C ALA A 135 -7.94 -7.92 2.07
N MET A 136 -8.50 -8.55 3.09
CA MET A 136 -9.67 -8.02 3.81
C MET A 136 -9.32 -6.75 4.59
N GLU A 137 -8.15 -6.69 5.23
CA GLU A 137 -7.67 -5.46 5.89
C GLU A 137 -7.45 -4.32 4.89
N ALA A 138 -6.89 -4.63 3.71
CA ALA A 138 -6.67 -3.64 2.66
C ALA A 138 -8.00 -3.10 2.10
N LEU A 139 -8.97 -3.99 1.82
CA LEU A 139 -10.32 -3.61 1.38
C LEU A 139 -11.03 -2.69 2.40
N ALA A 140 -10.90 -2.98 3.69
CA ALA A 140 -11.50 -2.16 4.73
C ALA A 140 -10.90 -0.73 4.81
N LYS A 141 -9.68 -0.53 4.29
CA LYS A 141 -8.96 0.75 4.25
C LYS A 141 -9.14 1.53 2.94
N VAL A 142 -9.79 0.93 1.93
CA VAL A 142 -10.10 1.63 0.66
C VAL A 142 -10.91 2.89 0.98
N LYS A 143 -10.44 4.04 0.50
CA LYS A 143 -11.06 5.34 0.77
C LYS A 143 -12.34 5.54 -0.02
N ASP A 144 -12.32 5.16 -1.30
CA ASP A 144 -13.50 5.17 -2.15
C ASP A 144 -14.20 3.81 -2.05
N VAL A 145 -15.08 3.69 -1.08
CA VAL A 145 -15.79 2.43 -0.79
C VAL A 145 -16.79 2.07 -1.88
N ASP A 146 -17.23 3.04 -2.69
CA ASP A 146 -18.21 2.81 -3.75
C ASP A 146 -17.73 1.81 -4.81
N VAL A 147 -16.42 1.74 -5.04
CA VAL A 147 -15.81 0.72 -5.92
C VAL A 147 -16.04 -0.72 -5.46
N LEU A 148 -16.41 -0.92 -4.20
CA LEU A 148 -16.68 -2.23 -3.61
C LEU A 148 -18.17 -2.63 -3.72
N ARG A 149 -19.05 -1.72 -4.18
CA ARG A 149 -20.50 -1.96 -4.30
C ARG A 149 -20.85 -3.24 -5.08
N PRO A 150 -20.18 -3.58 -6.21
CA PRO A 150 -20.46 -4.83 -6.93
C PRO A 150 -20.24 -6.11 -6.11
N TYR A 151 -19.50 -6.02 -5.01
CA TYR A 151 -19.12 -7.14 -4.16
C TYR A 151 -19.87 -7.18 -2.82
N LYS A 152 -20.92 -6.37 -2.66
CA LYS A 152 -21.71 -6.27 -1.40
C LYS A 152 -22.14 -7.64 -0.90
N GLU A 153 -22.73 -8.47 -1.76
CA GLU A 153 -23.20 -9.82 -1.40
C GLU A 153 -22.04 -10.74 -0.93
N LEU A 154 -20.83 -10.55 -1.45
CA LEU A 154 -19.64 -11.27 -0.98
C LEU A 154 -19.33 -10.87 0.47
N PHE A 155 -19.31 -9.58 0.77
CA PHE A 155 -19.03 -9.10 2.12
C PHE A 155 -20.11 -9.51 3.11
N ASP A 156 -21.38 -9.48 2.73
CA ASP A 156 -22.50 -9.94 3.57
C ASP A 156 -22.34 -11.43 3.93
N ARG A 157 -21.95 -12.29 3.00
CA ARG A 157 -21.64 -13.70 3.27
C ARG A 157 -20.43 -13.89 4.18
N LEU A 158 -19.41 -13.07 4.01
CA LEU A 158 -18.17 -13.17 4.80
C LEU A 158 -18.31 -12.61 6.23
N ARG A 159 -19.40 -11.91 6.59
CA ARG A 159 -19.70 -11.49 7.98
C ARG A 159 -19.72 -12.67 8.97
N THR A 160 -19.99 -13.87 8.50
CA THR A 160 -20.04 -15.10 9.31
C THR A 160 -18.87 -16.03 9.02
N ASP A 161 -17.79 -15.55 8.46
CA ASP A 161 -16.61 -16.35 8.19
C ASP A 161 -16.00 -16.90 9.48
N ARG A 162 -15.37 -18.09 9.40
CA ARG A 162 -14.71 -18.73 10.55
C ARG A 162 -13.49 -17.97 11.03
N ASP A 163 -12.85 -17.21 10.14
CA ASP A 163 -11.77 -16.31 10.48
C ASP A 163 -12.34 -14.99 10.99
N GLY A 164 -12.11 -14.71 12.29
CA GLY A 164 -12.66 -13.53 12.96
C GLY A 164 -12.22 -12.20 12.34
N LEU A 165 -11.00 -12.10 11.78
CA LEU A 165 -10.52 -10.89 11.11
C LEU A 165 -11.22 -10.70 9.76
N VAL A 166 -11.44 -11.79 9.03
CA VAL A 166 -12.21 -11.76 7.78
C VAL A 166 -13.65 -11.34 8.05
N ALA A 167 -14.30 -11.94 9.04
CA ALA A 167 -15.68 -11.61 9.43
C ALA A 167 -15.81 -10.14 9.87
N TYR A 168 -14.89 -9.65 10.71
CA TYR A 168 -14.88 -8.29 11.20
C TYR A 168 -14.72 -7.27 10.07
N ASN A 169 -13.69 -7.44 9.21
CA ASN A 169 -13.45 -6.52 8.11
C ASN A 169 -14.59 -6.52 7.08
N SER A 170 -15.18 -7.70 6.82
CA SER A 170 -16.38 -7.81 5.96
C SER A 170 -17.56 -7.03 6.51
N GLY A 171 -17.79 -7.12 7.82
CA GLY A 171 -18.80 -6.31 8.52
C GLY A 171 -18.58 -4.82 8.32
N LEU A 172 -17.35 -4.34 8.56
CA LEU A 172 -17.01 -2.93 8.38
C LEU A 172 -17.27 -2.43 6.95
N ILE A 173 -16.92 -3.23 5.94
CA ILE A 173 -17.13 -2.86 4.53
C ILE A 173 -18.62 -2.83 4.20
N ALA A 174 -19.37 -3.86 4.59
CA ALA A 174 -20.79 -3.93 4.32
C ALA A 174 -21.57 -2.80 5.01
N ASP A 175 -21.23 -2.47 6.27
CA ASP A 175 -21.84 -1.34 7.01
C ASP A 175 -21.56 0.01 6.31
N LYS A 176 -20.34 0.22 5.80
CA LYS A 176 -20.00 1.41 5.02
C LYS A 176 -20.82 1.50 3.72
N LEU A 177 -21.01 0.37 3.02
CA LEU A 177 -21.82 0.32 1.80
C LEU A 177 -23.30 0.60 2.10
N GLU A 178 -23.83 0.05 3.20
CA GLU A 178 -25.21 0.33 3.65
C GLU A 178 -25.40 1.80 4.01
N ALA A 179 -24.41 2.42 4.65
CA ALA A 179 -24.46 3.84 4.97
C ALA A 179 -24.50 4.74 3.71
N LEU A 180 -23.82 4.33 2.63
CA LEU A 180 -23.90 5.03 1.35
C LEU A 180 -25.29 4.90 0.69
N ASP A 181 -25.94 3.74 0.81
CA ASP A 181 -27.28 3.50 0.27
C ASP A 181 -28.36 4.26 1.06
N GLY A 182 -28.15 4.45 2.37
CA GLY A 182 -29.08 5.15 3.28
C GLY A 182 -28.97 6.68 3.27
N THR A 183 -27.96 7.25 2.64
CA THR A 183 -27.79 8.70 2.55
C THR A 183 -28.62 9.20 1.37
N PRO A 184 -29.73 9.97 1.54
CA PRO A 184 -30.46 10.54 0.42
C PRO A 184 -29.50 11.44 -0.34
N VAL A 185 -29.37 11.20 -1.64
CA VAL A 185 -28.67 12.10 -2.57
C VAL A 185 -29.29 13.47 -2.36
N GLY A 186 -28.54 14.38 -1.72
CA GLY A 186 -29.03 15.71 -1.38
C GLY A 186 -29.64 16.37 -2.60
N SER A 187 -30.93 16.59 -2.55
CA SER A 187 -31.63 17.51 -3.44
C SER A 187 -30.93 18.87 -3.32
N GLN A 188 -30.09 19.18 -4.27
CA GLN A 188 -29.81 20.58 -4.59
C GLN A 188 -31.10 21.13 -5.17
N GLY A 189 -32.01 21.47 -4.27
CA GLY A 189 -33.20 22.21 -4.56
C GLY A 189 -32.83 23.60 -5.01
N GLY A 190 -33.14 23.94 -6.23
CA GLY A 190 -33.13 25.29 -6.71
C GLY A 190 -33.93 26.19 -5.79
N GLN A 191 -33.35 27.26 -5.34
CA GLN A 191 -34.07 28.46 -4.95
C GLN A 191 -34.45 29.14 -6.25
N ASP A 192 -35.71 28.92 -6.63
CA ASP A 192 -36.39 29.86 -7.49
C ASP A 192 -36.79 31.06 -6.59
N ASP A 193 -36.07 32.15 -6.77
CA ASP A 193 -36.51 33.47 -6.34
C ASP A 193 -37.60 33.93 -7.32
N ASP A 194 -38.83 34.01 -6.85
CA ASP A 194 -39.88 34.85 -7.40
C ASP A 194 -40.71 35.41 -6.26
N GLU A 195 -40.50 36.69 -5.99
CA GLU A 195 -41.38 37.86 -5.71
C GLU A 195 -40.71 38.88 -4.81
#